data_b0d1c5feae83e559d4265bbf5f640413
#
_entry.id   b0d1c5feae83e559d4265bbf5f640413
#
_cell.length_a   1.000
_cell.length_b   1.000
_cell.length_c   1.000
_cell.angle_alpha   90.00
_cell.angle_beta   90.00
_cell.angle_gamma   90.00
#
_symmetry.space_group_name_H-M   'P 1'
#
loop_
_entity.id
_entity.type
_entity.pdbx_description
1 polymer ?
#
loop_
_entity_poly.entity_id
_entity_poly.type
_entity_poly.pdbx_seq_one_letter_code
_entity_poly.pdbx_strand_id
1 'polypeptide(L)'
;VGDHHVTGSPYYQNTPMLGRLLAEWGDADVGALYLLPLWQPVLLAEQIATLASIAEGRFIMQCGLGRGDDQFSALGQNIRFRPSAFEESLKCLRQMWRGETVSSKGRFHFSAATISPIPPEPIDVWIGANATVAIERAARMGDAWLAEPSLTVEQAKTAFNTYRQARERLGLSMPDTIAIRRDIHVSERPNEADMVQRQINQTGYRGFSMDALTIGDPDQVASEFRALYEIGYTDIIIRSLHPDQGHTIASLQRLAKVKDLLK
;
A
#
# COMPACT_ATOMS: atom_id res chain seq x y z
N VAL A 1 6.80 1.45 3.53
CA VAL A 1 7.65 2.21 2.58
C VAL A 1 7.06 2.12 1.20
N GLY A 2 7.08 3.22 0.41
CA GLY A 2 6.54 3.24 -0.95
C GLY A 2 7.51 2.71 -1.99
N ASP A 3 7.05 2.58 -3.25
CA ASP A 3 7.86 2.20 -4.40
C ASP A 3 7.71 3.26 -5.51
N HIS A 4 8.84 3.78 -5.99
CA HIS A 4 8.88 4.75 -7.08
C HIS A 4 10.26 4.74 -7.73
N HIS A 5 10.27 4.71 -9.05
CA HIS A 5 11.49 4.64 -9.83
C HIS A 5 11.61 5.84 -10.77
N VAL A 6 12.82 6.12 -11.23
CA VAL A 6 13.10 7.11 -12.29
C VAL A 6 12.46 8.46 -11.95
N THR A 7 12.82 9.01 -10.79
CA THR A 7 12.33 10.30 -10.32
C THR A 7 13.48 11.29 -10.13
N GLY A 8 13.26 12.55 -10.48
CA GLY A 8 14.19 13.64 -10.19
C GLY A 8 14.18 14.12 -8.72
N SER A 9 13.24 13.65 -7.92
CA SER A 9 13.19 13.96 -6.50
C SER A 9 13.92 12.91 -5.68
N PRO A 10 14.55 13.26 -4.53
CA PRO A 10 15.15 12.27 -3.65
C PRO A 10 14.14 11.21 -3.23
N TYR A 11 14.38 9.96 -3.58
CA TYR A 11 13.54 8.83 -3.24
C TYR A 11 14.39 7.60 -2.94
N TYR A 12 14.44 7.21 -1.69
CA TYR A 12 15.21 6.03 -1.27
C TYR A 12 14.46 4.76 -1.62
N GLN A 13 15.18 3.80 -2.22
CA GLN A 13 14.61 2.51 -2.59
C GLN A 13 14.20 1.72 -1.35
N ASN A 14 13.07 1.03 -1.43
CA ASN A 14 12.43 0.38 -0.29
C ASN A 14 13.26 -0.76 0.32
N THR A 15 13.85 -1.66 -0.46
CA THR A 15 14.61 -2.80 0.06
C THR A 15 15.78 -2.38 0.96
N PRO A 16 16.74 -1.50 0.53
CA PRO A 16 17.82 -1.09 1.41
C PRO A 16 17.34 -0.26 2.60
N MET A 17 16.28 0.55 2.43
CA MET A 17 15.71 1.31 3.53
C MET A 17 15.06 0.41 4.58
N LEU A 18 14.30 -0.60 4.16
CA LEU A 18 13.71 -1.57 5.09
C LEU A 18 14.78 -2.36 5.80
N GLY A 19 15.82 -2.83 5.10
CA GLY A 19 16.94 -3.51 5.75
C GLY A 19 17.58 -2.70 6.87
N ARG A 20 17.70 -1.37 6.69
CA ARG A 20 18.19 -0.48 7.76
C ARG A 20 17.15 -0.28 8.89
N LEU A 21 15.87 -0.11 8.54
CA LEU A 21 14.82 0.15 9.51
C LEU A 21 14.51 -1.08 10.37
N LEU A 22 14.58 -2.28 9.82
CA LEU A 22 14.32 -3.53 10.54
C LEU A 22 15.26 -3.75 11.73
N ALA A 23 16.47 -3.20 11.70
CA ALA A 23 17.38 -3.25 12.83
C ALA A 23 16.87 -2.54 14.11
N GLU A 24 15.87 -1.66 13.97
CA GLU A 24 15.32 -0.83 15.05
C GLU A 24 13.79 -1.05 15.21
N TRP A 25 13.17 -1.94 14.40
CA TRP A 25 11.70 -1.99 14.27
C TRP A 25 11.02 -2.84 15.36
N GLY A 26 11.68 -3.88 15.85
CA GLY A 26 11.10 -4.85 16.78
C GLY A 26 10.09 -5.78 16.13
N ASP A 27 9.14 -6.28 16.92
CA ASP A 27 8.17 -7.34 16.56
C ASP A 27 6.90 -6.85 15.84
N ALA A 28 6.78 -5.57 15.57
CA ALA A 28 5.63 -5.05 14.83
C ALA A 28 5.63 -5.50 13.36
N ASP A 29 4.44 -5.66 12.79
CA ASP A 29 4.28 -5.94 11.36
C ASP A 29 4.99 -4.90 10.50
N VAL A 30 5.61 -5.33 9.43
CA VAL A 30 6.38 -4.47 8.53
C VAL A 30 6.04 -4.76 7.08
N GLY A 31 6.10 -3.73 6.24
CA GLY A 31 5.86 -3.95 4.81
C GLY A 31 6.29 -2.82 3.91
N ALA A 32 6.30 -3.14 2.63
CA ALA A 32 6.55 -2.17 1.58
C ALA A 32 5.66 -2.40 0.36
N LEU A 33 5.46 -1.30 -0.38
CA LEU A 33 4.82 -1.34 -1.69
C LEU A 33 5.84 -1.75 -2.75
N TYR A 34 5.43 -2.61 -3.68
CA TYR A 34 6.17 -2.97 -4.88
C TYR A 34 5.28 -2.82 -6.13
N LEU A 35 5.80 -2.13 -7.14
CA LEU A 35 5.15 -1.99 -8.44
C LEU A 35 5.53 -3.19 -9.31
N LEU A 36 4.88 -4.32 -9.11
CA LEU A 36 5.28 -5.63 -9.64
C LEU A 36 5.67 -5.66 -11.13
N PRO A 37 5.00 -4.90 -12.04
CA PRO A 37 5.39 -4.88 -13.45
C PRO A 37 6.77 -4.31 -13.72
N LEU A 38 7.37 -3.59 -12.77
CA LEU A 38 8.69 -2.95 -12.89
C LEU A 38 9.82 -3.78 -12.27
N TRP A 39 9.48 -4.87 -11.57
CA TRP A 39 10.44 -5.74 -10.91
C TRP A 39 10.63 -7.06 -11.64
N GLN A 40 11.88 -7.52 -11.70
CA GLN A 40 12.17 -8.89 -12.14
C GLN A 40 11.71 -9.87 -11.02
N PRO A 41 10.78 -10.81 -11.31
CA PRO A 41 10.12 -11.59 -10.26
C PRO A 41 11.07 -12.43 -9.39
N VAL A 42 12.13 -13.02 -9.97
CA VAL A 42 13.07 -13.85 -9.19
C VAL A 42 13.82 -13.00 -8.17
N LEU A 43 14.38 -11.85 -8.62
CA LEU A 43 15.10 -10.92 -7.73
C LEU A 43 14.17 -10.36 -6.64
N LEU A 44 12.93 -10.06 -6.99
CA LEU A 44 11.96 -9.55 -6.02
C LEU A 44 11.58 -10.63 -4.99
N ALA A 45 11.42 -11.88 -5.43
CA ALA A 45 11.12 -12.99 -4.54
C ALA A 45 12.23 -13.19 -3.50
N GLU A 46 13.50 -13.15 -3.93
CA GLU A 46 14.68 -13.25 -3.05
C GLU A 46 14.76 -12.10 -2.04
N GLN A 47 14.54 -10.86 -2.52
CA GLN A 47 14.61 -9.67 -1.65
C GLN A 47 13.51 -9.69 -0.58
N ILE A 48 12.27 -10.02 -0.95
CA ILE A 48 11.16 -10.09 -0.01
C ILE A 48 11.37 -11.24 0.98
N ALA A 49 11.80 -12.41 0.51
CA ALA A 49 12.09 -13.54 1.39
C ALA A 49 13.22 -13.22 2.39
N THR A 50 14.24 -12.49 1.94
CA THR A 50 15.34 -12.01 2.81
C THR A 50 14.81 -11.02 3.86
N LEU A 51 14.02 -10.02 3.46
CA LEU A 51 13.45 -9.05 4.38
C LEU A 51 12.51 -9.71 5.40
N ALA A 52 11.68 -10.65 4.95
CA ALA A 52 10.81 -11.43 5.83
C ALA A 52 11.58 -12.31 6.83
N SER A 53 12.76 -12.79 6.44
CA SER A 53 13.65 -13.55 7.35
C SER A 53 14.39 -12.67 8.38
N ILE A 54 14.53 -11.37 8.10
CA ILE A 54 15.14 -10.39 9.01
C ILE A 54 14.09 -9.80 9.96
N ALA A 55 12.85 -9.65 9.48
CA ALA A 55 11.75 -9.09 10.27
C ALA A 55 11.40 -10.00 11.44
N GLU A 56 11.19 -9.42 12.63
CA GLU A 56 10.69 -10.14 13.80
C GLU A 56 9.17 -10.30 13.75
N GLY A 57 8.46 -9.33 13.16
CA GLY A 57 7.02 -9.36 12.91
C GLY A 57 6.67 -9.87 11.51
N ARG A 58 5.37 -9.98 11.25
CA ARG A 58 4.83 -10.41 9.95
C ARG A 58 5.24 -9.46 8.82
N PHE A 59 5.64 -10.02 7.66
CA PHE A 59 5.98 -9.23 6.49
C PHE A 59 4.78 -9.08 5.54
N ILE A 60 4.43 -7.84 5.21
CA ILE A 60 3.34 -7.47 4.31
C ILE A 60 3.89 -6.94 3.00
N MET A 61 3.62 -7.63 1.90
CA MET A 61 3.89 -7.10 0.57
C MET A 61 2.68 -6.34 0.05
N GLN A 62 2.72 -5.02 0.12
CA GLN A 62 1.79 -4.20 -0.65
C GLN A 62 2.23 -4.21 -2.12
N CYS A 63 1.30 -4.31 -3.06
CA CYS A 63 1.65 -4.30 -4.47
C CYS A 63 0.64 -3.58 -5.34
N GLY A 64 1.13 -3.06 -6.46
CA GLY A 64 0.34 -2.28 -7.40
C GLY A 64 0.85 -2.37 -8.83
N LEU A 65 0.05 -1.83 -9.76
CA LEU A 65 0.36 -1.82 -11.20
C LEU A 65 1.43 -0.78 -11.59
N GLY A 66 1.61 0.24 -10.79
CA GLY A 66 2.38 1.42 -11.21
C GLY A 66 1.62 2.31 -12.19
N ARG A 67 2.18 3.52 -12.41
CA ARG A 67 1.65 4.54 -13.33
C ARG A 67 2.79 5.41 -13.84
N GLY A 68 2.55 6.14 -14.92
CA GLY A 68 3.54 7.04 -15.55
C GLY A 68 4.42 6.31 -16.56
N ASP A 69 4.35 6.76 -17.82
CA ASP A 69 5.07 6.15 -18.94
C ASP A 69 6.59 6.21 -18.78
N ASP A 70 7.10 7.29 -18.17
CA ASP A 70 8.55 7.53 -18.05
C ASP A 70 9.26 6.41 -17.26
N GLN A 71 8.73 6.01 -16.10
CA GLN A 71 9.36 4.95 -15.31
C GLN A 71 9.28 3.58 -16.01
N PHE A 72 8.17 3.30 -16.73
CA PHE A 72 8.05 2.07 -17.50
C PHE A 72 9.05 2.03 -18.65
N SER A 73 9.12 3.10 -19.44
CA SER A 73 10.04 3.22 -20.57
C SER A 73 11.50 3.13 -20.13
N ALA A 74 11.89 3.85 -19.08
CA ALA A 74 13.26 3.84 -18.58
C ALA A 74 13.72 2.48 -18.02
N LEU A 75 12.77 1.66 -17.52
CA LEU A 75 13.03 0.30 -17.07
C LEU A 75 12.78 -0.76 -18.15
N GLY A 76 12.60 -0.35 -19.40
CA GLY A 76 12.38 -1.25 -20.53
C GLY A 76 11.05 -2.00 -20.51
N GLN A 77 10.07 -1.50 -19.77
CA GLN A 77 8.75 -2.11 -19.62
C GLN A 77 7.71 -1.37 -20.46
N ASN A 78 6.67 -2.08 -20.90
CA ASN A 78 5.54 -1.48 -21.61
C ASN A 78 4.34 -1.36 -20.67
N ILE A 79 3.95 -0.12 -20.38
CA ILE A 79 2.85 0.19 -19.45
C ILE A 79 1.51 -0.45 -19.86
N ARG A 80 1.29 -0.69 -21.16
CA ARG A 80 0.06 -1.34 -21.64
C ARG A 80 -0.08 -2.76 -21.13
N PHE A 81 1.02 -3.43 -20.86
CA PHE A 81 1.04 -4.82 -20.40
C PHE A 81 1.11 -4.96 -18.87
N ARG A 82 1.11 -3.85 -18.13
CA ARG A 82 1.20 -3.87 -16.67
C ARG A 82 0.20 -4.79 -15.95
N PRO A 83 -1.07 -4.95 -16.40
CA PRO A 83 -1.98 -5.89 -15.74
C PRO A 83 -1.54 -7.34 -15.85
N SER A 84 -1.16 -7.79 -17.06
CA SER A 84 -0.68 -9.17 -17.28
C SER A 84 0.68 -9.42 -16.63
N ALA A 85 1.58 -8.43 -16.65
CA ALA A 85 2.86 -8.52 -15.97
C ALA A 85 2.69 -8.62 -14.44
N PHE A 86 1.77 -7.86 -13.87
CA PHE A 86 1.41 -7.93 -12.45
C PHE A 86 0.92 -9.35 -12.06
N GLU A 87 -0.06 -9.88 -12.79
CA GLU A 87 -0.65 -11.19 -12.47
C GLU A 87 0.37 -12.32 -12.62
N GLU A 88 1.21 -12.28 -13.66
CA GLU A 88 2.29 -13.23 -13.87
C GLU A 88 3.35 -13.14 -12.76
N SER A 89 3.82 -11.92 -12.45
CA SER A 89 4.79 -11.69 -11.38
C SER A 89 4.28 -12.23 -10.04
N LEU A 90 3.07 -11.86 -9.63
CA LEU A 90 2.50 -12.31 -8.36
C LEU A 90 2.37 -13.83 -8.29
N LYS A 91 1.98 -14.48 -9.39
CA LYS A 91 1.93 -15.95 -9.47
C LYS A 91 3.33 -16.55 -9.27
N CYS A 92 4.34 -16.05 -9.96
CA CYS A 92 5.73 -16.51 -9.83
C CYS A 92 6.28 -16.33 -8.42
N LEU A 93 6.04 -15.15 -7.81
CA LEU A 93 6.44 -14.85 -6.43
C LEU A 93 5.87 -15.88 -5.45
N ARG A 94 4.55 -16.09 -5.50
CA ARG A 94 3.89 -17.05 -4.60
C ARG A 94 4.38 -18.50 -4.77
N GLN A 95 4.72 -18.89 -5.99
CA GLN A 95 5.29 -20.23 -6.25
C GLN A 95 6.69 -20.36 -5.67
N MET A 96 7.56 -19.38 -5.92
CA MET A 96 8.94 -19.39 -5.39
C MET A 96 8.98 -19.32 -3.86
N TRP A 97 8.08 -18.55 -3.21
CA TRP A 97 7.98 -18.53 -1.74
C TRP A 97 7.51 -19.85 -1.12
N ARG A 98 6.87 -20.73 -1.89
CA ARG A 98 6.58 -22.10 -1.47
C ARG A 98 7.71 -23.08 -1.75
N GLY A 99 8.87 -22.58 -2.23
CA GLY A 99 10.03 -23.43 -2.57
C GLY A 99 9.89 -24.16 -3.92
N GLU A 100 8.94 -23.76 -4.77
CA GLU A 100 8.77 -24.36 -6.10
C GLU A 100 9.84 -23.87 -7.07
N THR A 101 10.27 -24.74 -8.00
CA THR A 101 11.07 -24.35 -9.16
C THR A 101 10.16 -23.77 -10.22
N VAL A 102 10.39 -22.52 -10.62
CA VAL A 102 9.51 -21.74 -11.48
C VAL A 102 10.19 -21.39 -12.81
N SER A 103 9.45 -21.47 -13.88
CA SER A 103 9.85 -20.96 -15.20
C SER A 103 8.75 -20.07 -15.76
N SER A 104 9.13 -19.00 -16.47
CA SER A 104 8.17 -18.16 -17.18
C SER A 104 8.66 -17.84 -18.60
N LYS A 105 7.71 -17.79 -19.55
CA LYS A 105 7.90 -17.43 -20.96
C LYS A 105 6.89 -16.34 -21.39
N GLY A 106 6.24 -15.70 -20.45
CA GLY A 106 5.22 -14.67 -20.66
C GLY A 106 5.80 -13.26 -20.76
N ARG A 107 5.46 -12.40 -19.82
CA ARG A 107 6.01 -11.03 -19.69
C ARG A 107 7.43 -11.03 -19.16
N PHE A 108 7.77 -12.02 -18.37
CA PHE A 108 9.10 -12.26 -17.83
C PHE A 108 9.64 -13.57 -18.41
N HIS A 109 10.95 -13.57 -18.77
CA HIS A 109 11.60 -14.75 -19.35
C HIS A 109 12.69 -15.24 -18.43
N PHE A 110 12.46 -16.41 -17.82
CA PHE A 110 13.46 -17.11 -17.01
C PHE A 110 13.11 -18.61 -16.94
N SER A 111 14.07 -19.45 -16.59
CA SER A 111 13.88 -20.89 -16.52
C SER A 111 14.48 -21.49 -15.26
N ALA A 112 13.78 -22.46 -14.69
CA ALA A 112 14.20 -23.27 -13.54
C ALA A 112 14.72 -22.42 -12.35
N ALA A 113 14.07 -21.29 -12.04
CA ALA A 113 14.45 -20.44 -10.93
C ALA A 113 13.92 -21.02 -9.61
N THR A 114 14.80 -21.11 -8.63
CA THR A 114 14.50 -21.36 -7.22
C THR A 114 15.11 -20.26 -6.39
N ILE A 115 14.58 -19.99 -5.20
CA ILE A 115 15.10 -18.98 -4.28
C ILE A 115 15.52 -19.57 -2.96
N SER A 116 16.44 -18.91 -2.28
CA SER A 116 16.84 -19.18 -0.90
C SER A 116 17.32 -17.87 -0.23
N PRO A 117 16.87 -17.56 1.00
CA PRO A 117 15.91 -18.33 1.80
C PRO A 117 14.51 -18.34 1.17
N ILE A 118 13.64 -19.22 1.63
CA ILE A 118 12.18 -19.08 1.50
C ILE A 118 11.66 -18.28 2.70
N PRO A 119 10.55 -17.54 2.60
CA PRO A 119 10.00 -16.83 3.75
C PRO A 119 9.70 -17.80 4.90
N PRO A 120 10.01 -17.42 6.17
CA PRO A 120 9.72 -18.28 7.33
C PRO A 120 8.22 -18.45 7.59
N GLU A 121 7.42 -17.47 7.15
CA GLU A 121 5.96 -17.45 7.21
C GLU A 121 5.38 -17.02 5.87
N PRO A 122 4.10 -17.34 5.57
CA PRO A 122 3.45 -16.85 4.37
C PRO A 122 3.48 -15.31 4.28
N ILE A 123 3.90 -14.80 3.13
CA ILE A 123 3.85 -13.36 2.85
C ILE A 123 2.40 -12.93 2.64
N ASP A 124 1.97 -11.94 3.41
CA ASP A 124 0.63 -11.34 3.28
C ASP A 124 0.63 -10.33 2.12
N VAL A 125 -0.18 -10.57 1.11
CA VAL A 125 -0.20 -9.80 -0.14
C VAL A 125 -1.39 -8.85 -0.18
N TRP A 126 -1.12 -7.55 -0.01
CA TRP A 126 -2.12 -6.48 -0.09
C TRP A 126 -2.11 -5.81 -1.45
N ILE A 127 -3.18 -5.94 -2.22
CA ILE A 127 -3.23 -5.38 -3.58
C ILE A 127 -3.88 -4.00 -3.59
N GLY A 128 -3.09 -2.98 -3.97
CA GLY A 128 -3.56 -1.62 -4.19
C GLY A 128 -4.40 -1.52 -5.46
N ALA A 129 -5.67 -1.10 -5.34
CA ALA A 129 -6.58 -1.01 -6.47
C ALA A 129 -7.68 0.04 -6.25
N ASN A 130 -8.05 0.75 -7.37
CA ASN A 130 -9.14 1.72 -7.39
C ASN A 130 -10.14 1.48 -8.54
N ALA A 131 -9.67 1.31 -9.79
CA ALA A 131 -10.57 1.03 -10.91
C ALA A 131 -11.27 -0.33 -10.70
N THR A 132 -12.53 -0.45 -11.13
CA THR A 132 -13.36 -1.66 -10.94
C THR A 132 -12.63 -2.96 -11.31
N VAL A 133 -12.02 -3.01 -12.50
CA VAL A 133 -11.26 -4.19 -12.95
C VAL A 133 -10.03 -4.50 -12.08
N ALA A 134 -9.43 -3.48 -11.45
CA ALA A 134 -8.31 -3.66 -10.54
C ALA A 134 -8.79 -4.12 -9.15
N ILE A 135 -9.92 -3.61 -8.67
CA ILE A 135 -10.58 -4.07 -7.45
C ILE A 135 -11.00 -5.54 -7.59
N GLU A 136 -11.57 -5.94 -8.73
CA GLU A 136 -11.91 -7.34 -9.01
C GLU A 136 -10.66 -8.25 -9.05
N ARG A 137 -9.53 -7.74 -9.59
CA ARG A 137 -8.24 -8.44 -9.51
C ARG A 137 -7.77 -8.58 -8.06
N ALA A 138 -7.85 -7.53 -7.26
CA ALA A 138 -7.51 -7.58 -5.84
C ALA A 138 -8.38 -8.60 -5.09
N ALA A 139 -9.68 -8.63 -5.37
CA ALA A 139 -10.61 -9.61 -4.78
C ALA A 139 -10.25 -11.07 -5.13
N ARG A 140 -9.72 -11.31 -6.33
CA ARG A 140 -9.36 -12.64 -6.81
C ARG A 140 -7.98 -13.10 -6.35
N MET A 141 -7.02 -12.17 -6.25
CA MET A 141 -5.60 -12.53 -6.11
C MET A 141 -4.96 -12.07 -4.81
N GLY A 142 -5.53 -11.10 -4.10
CA GLY A 142 -4.97 -10.57 -2.86
C GLY A 142 -5.42 -11.35 -1.63
N ASP A 143 -4.57 -11.34 -0.61
CA ASP A 143 -4.94 -11.76 0.75
C ASP A 143 -5.68 -10.60 1.44
N ALA A 144 -5.35 -9.35 1.07
CA ALA A 144 -6.07 -8.14 1.43
C ALA A 144 -6.19 -7.17 0.23
N TRP A 145 -7.14 -6.24 0.33
CA TRP A 145 -7.27 -5.11 -0.59
C TRP A 145 -6.88 -3.81 0.10
N LEU A 146 -6.08 -3.00 -0.60
CA LEU A 146 -5.69 -1.65 -0.18
C LEU A 146 -6.38 -0.61 -1.09
N ALA A 147 -7.35 0.11 -0.54
CA ALA A 147 -8.04 1.18 -1.23
C ALA A 147 -7.16 2.44 -1.37
N GLU A 148 -7.36 3.17 -2.46
CA GLU A 148 -6.59 4.37 -2.80
C GLU A 148 -6.88 5.54 -1.85
N PRO A 149 -5.87 6.36 -1.51
CA PRO A 149 -6.02 7.49 -0.57
C PRO A 149 -6.81 8.68 -1.11
N SER A 150 -7.04 8.77 -2.42
CA SER A 150 -7.77 9.89 -3.05
C SER A 150 -9.29 9.76 -2.97
N LEU A 151 -9.80 8.65 -2.42
CA LEU A 151 -11.24 8.42 -2.29
C LEU A 151 -11.84 9.25 -1.16
N THR A 152 -12.93 9.98 -1.43
CA THR A 152 -13.79 10.49 -0.36
C THR A 152 -14.46 9.34 0.39
N VAL A 153 -15.08 9.60 1.55
CA VAL A 153 -15.80 8.56 2.30
C VAL A 153 -16.88 7.89 1.46
N GLU A 154 -17.64 8.64 0.67
CA GLU A 154 -18.67 8.10 -0.23
C GLU A 154 -18.08 7.26 -1.37
N GLN A 155 -16.97 7.70 -1.92
CA GLN A 155 -16.26 6.93 -2.95
C GLN A 155 -15.64 5.66 -2.36
N ALA A 156 -15.13 5.73 -1.12
CA ALA A 156 -14.61 4.58 -0.38
C ALA A 156 -15.72 3.54 -0.13
N LYS A 157 -16.93 3.97 0.23
CA LYS A 157 -18.11 3.10 0.35
C LYS A 157 -18.47 2.42 -0.96
N THR A 158 -18.45 3.16 -2.05
CA THR A 158 -18.71 2.61 -3.40
C THR A 158 -17.65 1.57 -3.79
N ALA A 159 -16.39 1.88 -3.58
CA ALA A 159 -15.26 0.98 -3.87
C ALA A 159 -15.31 -0.29 -3.01
N PHE A 160 -15.63 -0.16 -1.72
CA PHE A 160 -15.85 -1.29 -0.82
C PHE A 160 -16.97 -2.22 -1.30
N ASN A 161 -18.10 -1.66 -1.72
CA ASN A 161 -19.19 -2.46 -2.27
C ASN A 161 -18.79 -3.20 -3.55
N THR A 162 -18.00 -2.56 -4.41
CA THR A 162 -17.43 -3.21 -5.61
C THR A 162 -16.55 -4.40 -5.24
N TYR A 163 -15.68 -4.23 -4.24
CA TYR A 163 -14.82 -5.31 -3.74
C TYR A 163 -15.64 -6.46 -3.15
N ARG A 164 -16.60 -6.16 -2.27
CA ARG A 164 -17.48 -7.15 -1.65
C ARG A 164 -18.24 -7.97 -2.69
N GLN A 165 -18.87 -7.30 -3.66
CA GLN A 165 -19.59 -7.96 -4.76
C GLN A 165 -18.67 -8.85 -5.62
N ALA A 166 -17.41 -8.42 -5.84
CA ALA A 166 -16.44 -9.24 -6.55
C ALA A 166 -16.10 -10.52 -5.77
N ARG A 167 -15.91 -10.42 -4.45
CA ARG A 167 -15.68 -11.57 -3.56
C ARG A 167 -16.88 -12.53 -3.58
N GLU A 168 -18.09 -12.00 -3.45
CA GLU A 168 -19.35 -12.77 -3.51
C GLU A 168 -19.49 -13.53 -4.82
N ARG A 169 -19.25 -12.86 -5.97
CA ARG A 169 -19.30 -13.53 -7.30
C ARG A 169 -18.27 -14.63 -7.46
N LEU A 170 -17.14 -14.54 -6.78
CA LEU A 170 -16.08 -15.54 -6.79
C LEU A 170 -16.30 -16.67 -5.77
N GLY A 171 -17.35 -16.58 -4.94
CA GLY A 171 -17.60 -17.53 -3.85
C GLY A 171 -16.55 -17.48 -2.74
N LEU A 172 -15.90 -16.32 -2.56
CA LEU A 172 -14.85 -16.10 -1.57
C LEU A 172 -15.40 -15.33 -0.37
N SER A 173 -14.99 -15.71 0.84
CA SER A 173 -15.27 -14.94 2.05
C SER A 173 -14.55 -13.60 2.02
N MET A 174 -15.04 -12.61 2.77
CA MET A 174 -14.29 -11.37 2.99
C MET A 174 -13.01 -11.70 3.79
N PRO A 175 -11.88 -11.06 3.47
CA PRO A 175 -10.66 -11.23 4.24
C PRO A 175 -10.77 -10.49 5.58
N ASP A 176 -9.92 -10.86 6.54
CA ASP A 176 -9.83 -10.21 7.84
C ASP A 176 -9.29 -8.77 7.72
N THR A 177 -8.48 -8.51 6.68
CA THR A 177 -7.89 -7.18 6.44
C THR A 177 -8.44 -6.56 5.16
N ILE A 178 -9.03 -5.37 5.31
CA ILE A 178 -9.42 -4.48 4.22
C ILE A 178 -8.89 -3.10 4.56
N ALA A 179 -7.83 -2.70 3.87
CA ALA A 179 -7.10 -1.49 4.20
C ALA A 179 -7.49 -0.30 3.32
N ILE A 180 -7.40 0.90 3.89
CA ILE A 180 -7.46 2.16 3.16
C ILE A 180 -6.32 3.05 3.59
N ARG A 181 -5.68 3.77 2.66
CA ARG A 181 -4.72 4.80 3.05
C ARG A 181 -5.42 6.13 3.22
N ARG A 182 -5.02 6.88 4.27
CA ARG A 182 -5.40 8.27 4.49
C ARG A 182 -4.18 9.15 4.62
N ASP A 183 -4.16 10.25 3.88
CA ASP A 183 -3.17 11.30 4.05
C ASP A 183 -3.74 12.30 5.05
N ILE A 184 -3.08 12.48 6.20
CA ILE A 184 -3.67 13.10 7.39
C ILE A 184 -2.86 14.23 7.99
N HIS A 185 -3.55 15.14 8.69
CA HIS A 185 -2.95 16.07 9.66
C HIS A 185 -3.82 16.13 10.90
N VAL A 186 -3.28 15.68 12.04
CA VAL A 186 -3.95 15.80 13.34
C VAL A 186 -3.49 17.11 14.00
N SER A 187 -4.39 18.06 14.13
CA SER A 187 -4.12 19.39 14.70
C SER A 187 -4.28 19.40 16.22
N GLU A 188 -3.61 20.32 16.89
CA GLU A 188 -3.82 20.60 18.31
C GLU A 188 -4.98 21.57 18.52
N ARG A 189 -5.16 22.50 17.57
CA ARG A 189 -6.11 23.60 17.66
C ARG A 189 -6.87 23.75 16.33
N PRO A 190 -8.12 24.20 16.34
CA PRO A 190 -8.91 24.39 15.12
C PRO A 190 -8.23 25.28 14.09
N ASN A 191 -7.59 26.39 14.51
CA ASN A 191 -6.89 27.30 13.61
C ASN A 191 -5.69 26.66 12.89
N GLU A 192 -5.04 25.65 13.46
CA GLU A 192 -3.97 24.88 12.81
C GLU A 192 -4.53 24.06 11.63
N ALA A 193 -5.66 23.36 11.83
CA ALA A 193 -6.35 22.66 10.77
C ALA A 193 -6.74 23.61 9.61
N ASP A 194 -7.33 24.76 9.93
CA ASP A 194 -7.71 25.77 8.94
C ASP A 194 -6.51 26.31 8.15
N MET A 195 -5.35 26.44 8.79
CA MET A 195 -4.12 26.88 8.10
C MET A 195 -3.65 25.84 7.11
N VAL A 196 -3.62 24.56 7.50
CA VAL A 196 -3.23 23.43 6.63
C VAL A 196 -4.20 23.31 5.45
N GLN A 197 -5.50 23.39 5.70
CA GLN A 197 -6.51 23.33 4.64
C GLN A 197 -6.36 24.52 3.65
N ARG A 198 -6.16 25.75 4.14
CA ARG A 198 -5.92 26.92 3.28
C ARG A 198 -4.66 26.75 2.43
N GLN A 199 -3.57 26.28 3.02
CA GLN A 199 -2.33 26.04 2.29
C GLN A 199 -2.55 25.01 1.17
N ILE A 200 -3.20 23.89 1.48
CA ILE A 200 -3.48 22.84 0.49
C ILE A 200 -4.42 23.35 -0.62
N ASN A 201 -5.43 24.15 -0.28
CA ASN A 201 -6.31 24.76 -1.28
C ASN A 201 -5.56 25.71 -2.25
N GLN A 202 -4.51 26.37 -1.77
CA GLN A 202 -3.68 27.27 -2.60
C GLN A 202 -2.67 26.53 -3.47
N THR A 203 -2.02 25.48 -2.92
CA THR A 203 -0.91 24.80 -3.59
C THR A 203 -1.32 23.48 -4.28
N GLY A 204 -2.49 22.97 -3.93
CA GLY A 204 -2.90 21.61 -4.26
C GLY A 204 -2.15 20.55 -3.46
N TYR A 205 -2.69 19.33 -3.43
CA TYR A 205 -2.02 18.18 -2.84
C TYR A 205 -2.23 16.94 -3.70
N ARG A 206 -1.22 16.55 -4.47
CA ARG A 206 -1.21 15.30 -5.27
C ARG A 206 -2.41 15.09 -6.22
N GLY A 207 -3.18 16.15 -6.50
CA GLY A 207 -4.42 16.08 -7.27
C GLY A 207 -5.61 15.48 -6.50
N PHE A 208 -5.52 15.38 -5.16
CA PHE A 208 -6.62 14.93 -4.33
C PHE A 208 -7.61 16.07 -4.06
N SER A 209 -8.90 15.72 -3.91
CA SER A 209 -9.88 16.65 -3.36
C SER A 209 -9.65 16.83 -1.85
N MET A 210 -10.07 17.96 -1.29
CA MET A 210 -10.00 18.20 0.15
C MET A 210 -10.76 17.14 0.95
N ASP A 211 -11.90 16.68 0.46
CA ASP A 211 -12.75 15.68 1.10
C ASP A 211 -12.14 14.27 1.14
N ALA A 212 -10.99 14.08 0.47
CA ALA A 212 -10.21 12.84 0.54
C ALA A 212 -9.08 12.92 1.60
N LEU A 213 -8.87 14.09 2.20
CA LEU A 213 -7.83 14.34 3.18
C LEU A 213 -8.44 14.41 4.58
N THR A 214 -7.80 13.77 5.54
CA THR A 214 -8.24 13.78 6.93
C THR A 214 -7.49 14.86 7.72
N ILE A 215 -8.10 16.02 7.91
CA ILE A 215 -7.50 17.18 8.58
C ILE A 215 -8.43 17.65 9.68
N GLY A 216 -7.99 17.58 10.93
CA GLY A 216 -8.79 18.02 12.07
C GLY A 216 -8.13 17.74 13.40
N ASP A 217 -8.85 18.05 14.47
CA ASP A 217 -8.48 17.64 15.82
C ASP A 217 -8.66 16.13 16.02
N PRO A 218 -8.22 15.56 17.16
CA PRO A 218 -8.35 14.12 17.39
C PRO A 218 -9.78 13.58 17.32
N ASP A 219 -10.80 14.33 17.74
CA ASP A 219 -12.19 13.91 17.69
C ASP A 219 -12.73 13.83 16.27
N GLN A 220 -12.41 14.85 15.45
CA GLN A 220 -12.76 14.89 14.03
C GLN A 220 -12.10 13.72 13.25
N VAL A 221 -10.81 13.48 13.49
CA VAL A 221 -10.08 12.38 12.86
C VAL A 221 -10.64 11.02 13.31
N ALA A 222 -10.94 10.85 14.60
CA ALA A 222 -11.56 9.62 15.11
C ALA A 222 -12.96 9.40 14.52
N SER A 223 -13.75 10.47 14.32
CA SER A 223 -15.06 10.36 13.69
C SER A 223 -14.97 9.88 12.23
N GLU A 224 -14.01 10.40 11.46
CA GLU A 224 -13.80 9.94 10.08
C GLU A 224 -13.31 8.48 10.03
N PHE A 225 -12.43 8.09 10.94
CA PHE A 225 -11.97 6.70 11.02
C PHE A 225 -13.08 5.73 11.40
N ARG A 226 -14.00 6.14 12.31
CA ARG A 226 -15.22 5.35 12.61
C ARG A 226 -16.11 5.19 11.38
N ALA A 227 -16.32 6.26 10.60
CA ALA A 227 -17.11 6.19 9.38
C ALA A 227 -16.52 5.20 8.37
N LEU A 228 -15.19 5.12 8.25
CA LEU A 228 -14.51 4.13 7.42
C LEU A 228 -14.67 2.71 7.98
N TYR A 229 -14.56 2.54 9.28
CA TYR A 229 -14.79 1.26 9.95
C TYR A 229 -16.23 0.76 9.75
N GLU A 230 -17.23 1.62 9.88
CA GLU A 230 -18.65 1.31 9.65
C GLU A 230 -18.94 0.87 8.19
N ILE A 231 -18.15 1.35 7.23
CA ILE A 231 -18.20 0.87 5.83
C ILE A 231 -17.67 -0.56 5.73
N GLY A 232 -16.67 -0.94 6.58
CA GLY A 232 -16.06 -2.26 6.61
C GLY A 232 -14.54 -2.25 6.39
N TYR A 233 -13.89 -1.09 6.42
CA TYR A 233 -12.42 -1.03 6.43
C TYR A 233 -11.90 -1.39 7.83
N THR A 234 -10.94 -2.30 7.88
CA THR A 234 -10.36 -2.80 9.14
C THR A 234 -9.06 -2.10 9.50
N ASP A 235 -8.34 -1.61 8.49
CA ASP A 235 -7.01 -1.04 8.64
C ASP A 235 -6.89 0.31 7.94
N ILE A 236 -6.34 1.30 8.64
CA ILE A 236 -6.08 2.63 8.08
C ILE A 236 -4.58 2.88 8.06
N ILE A 237 -4.00 2.90 6.85
CA ILE A 237 -2.61 3.29 6.65
C ILE A 237 -2.54 4.81 6.59
N ILE A 238 -1.79 5.41 7.50
CA ILE A 238 -1.67 6.85 7.57
C ILE A 238 -0.41 7.37 6.88
N ARG A 239 -0.50 8.55 6.28
CA ARG A 239 0.62 9.34 5.79
C ARG A 239 0.45 10.78 6.23
N SER A 240 1.52 11.41 6.73
CA SER A 240 1.48 12.84 7.05
C SER A 240 1.34 13.69 5.78
N LEU A 241 0.48 14.71 5.86
CA LEU A 241 0.32 15.74 4.83
C LEU A 241 1.44 16.77 4.85
N HIS A 242 2.06 16.99 6.02
CA HIS A 242 3.01 18.09 6.20
C HIS A 242 4.41 17.69 5.71
N PRO A 243 5.10 18.54 4.92
CA PRO A 243 6.47 18.26 4.45
C PRO A 243 7.52 18.45 5.54
N ASP A 244 7.25 19.29 6.55
CA ASP A 244 8.16 19.53 7.67
C ASP A 244 8.14 18.38 8.67
N GLN A 245 9.33 17.94 9.10
CA GLN A 245 9.49 16.81 10.00
C GLN A 245 8.92 17.08 11.39
N GLY A 246 9.08 18.27 11.94
CA GLY A 246 8.58 18.63 13.27
C GLY A 246 7.07 18.57 13.34
N HIS A 247 6.39 19.16 12.35
CA HIS A 247 4.93 19.09 12.22
C HIS A 247 4.43 17.66 11.98
N THR A 248 5.15 16.88 11.17
CA THR A 248 4.84 15.47 10.95
C THR A 248 4.90 14.68 12.25
N ILE A 249 5.96 14.81 13.03
CA ILE A 249 6.12 14.10 14.31
C ILE A 249 5.03 14.52 15.29
N ALA A 250 4.76 15.83 15.43
CA ALA A 250 3.71 16.33 16.31
C ALA A 250 2.32 15.80 15.93
N SER A 251 1.98 15.80 14.65
CA SER A 251 0.73 15.22 14.15
C SER A 251 0.63 13.70 14.43
N LEU A 252 1.71 12.95 14.23
CA LEU A 252 1.75 11.52 14.52
C LEU A 252 1.64 11.21 16.02
N GLN A 253 2.26 12.01 16.89
CA GLN A 253 2.12 11.85 18.34
C GLN A 253 0.68 12.05 18.82
N ARG A 254 -0.07 12.97 18.19
CA ARG A 254 -1.49 13.20 18.50
C ARG A 254 -2.41 12.04 18.11
N LEU A 255 -1.95 11.13 17.24
CA LEU A 255 -2.68 9.91 16.91
C LEU A 255 -2.88 8.98 18.13
N ALA A 256 -2.07 9.10 19.18
CA ALA A 256 -2.30 8.37 20.41
C ALA A 256 -3.69 8.71 20.98
N LYS A 257 -4.10 9.98 20.97
CA LYS A 257 -5.44 10.41 21.40
C LYS A 257 -6.54 9.87 20.48
N VAL A 258 -6.30 9.90 19.14
CA VAL A 258 -7.24 9.30 18.18
C VAL A 258 -7.46 7.82 18.47
N LYS A 259 -6.37 7.07 18.71
CA LYS A 259 -6.42 5.65 19.07
C LYS A 259 -7.21 5.40 20.33
N ASP A 260 -7.07 6.24 21.36
CA ASP A 260 -7.84 6.11 22.61
C ASP A 260 -9.33 6.39 22.40
N LEU A 261 -9.69 7.32 21.52
CA LEU A 261 -11.07 7.62 21.15
C LEU A 261 -11.72 6.50 20.32
N LEU A 262 -10.96 5.63 19.69
CA LEU A 262 -11.44 4.52 18.85
C LEU A 262 -11.65 3.21 19.63
N LYS A 263 -11.18 3.14 20.88
CA LYS A 263 -11.43 2.00 21.79
C LYS A 263 -12.84 2.02 22.30
#